data_eeac0729291f97ee24d62b5f1bb3bec7
#
_entry.id   eeac0729291f97ee24d62b5f1bb3bec7
#
_cell.length_a   1.000
_cell.length_b   1.000
_cell.length_c   1.000
_cell.angle_alpha   90.00
_cell.angle_beta   90.00
_cell.angle_gamma   90.00
#
_symmetry.space_group_name_H-M   'P 1'
#
loop_
_entity.id
_entity.type
_entity.pdbx_description
1 polymer ?
#
loop_
_entity_poly.entity_id
_entity_poly.type
_entity_poly.pdbx_seq_one_letter_code
_entity_poly.pdbx_strand_id
1 'polypeptide(L)'
;MPHTLGLLGHSDADVAVHALMDAMLGAAALGDIGKHFPDTDARYRGISSMLLLEKVVALLREHGLRVTNADVTIVAQRPKLLPHIPQMRRNVADALFLPADRVNVKATTT
;
A
#
# COMPACT_ATOMS: atom_id res chain seq x y z
N MET A 1 -23.27 -3.53 -12.49
CA MET A 1 -22.88 -2.67 -11.36
C MET A 1 -21.40 -2.45 -11.37
N PRO A 2 -20.98 -1.20 -11.31
CA PRO A 2 -19.54 -0.91 -11.32
C PRO A 2 -18.80 -1.48 -10.12
N HIS A 3 -19.49 -1.94 -9.11
CA HIS A 3 -18.91 -2.51 -7.91
C HIS A 3 -17.99 -3.68 -8.17
N THR A 4 -18.33 -4.57 -9.12
CA THR A 4 -17.52 -5.76 -9.35
C THR A 4 -16.13 -5.38 -9.82
N LEU A 5 -16.05 -4.46 -10.79
CA LEU A 5 -14.75 -3.99 -11.28
C LEU A 5 -14.03 -3.15 -10.24
N GLY A 6 -14.78 -2.32 -9.49
CA GLY A 6 -14.22 -1.56 -8.40
C GLY A 6 -13.63 -2.45 -7.33
N LEU A 7 -14.33 -3.53 -6.96
CA LEU A 7 -13.85 -4.49 -5.98
C LEU A 7 -12.57 -5.18 -6.44
N LEU A 8 -12.49 -5.57 -7.71
CA LEU A 8 -11.27 -6.19 -8.24
C LEU A 8 -10.10 -5.22 -8.20
N GLY A 9 -10.31 -3.96 -8.62
CA GLY A 9 -9.28 -2.94 -8.54
C GLY A 9 -8.87 -2.65 -7.10
N HIS A 10 -9.83 -2.60 -6.19
CA HIS A 10 -9.57 -2.39 -4.76
C HIS A 10 -8.79 -3.55 -4.16
N SER A 11 -9.12 -4.80 -4.50
CA SER A 11 -8.39 -5.97 -4.00
C SER A 11 -6.94 -5.94 -4.42
N ASP A 12 -6.67 -5.65 -5.70
CA ASP A 12 -5.31 -5.57 -6.20
C ASP A 12 -4.55 -4.40 -5.57
N ALA A 13 -5.23 -3.27 -5.40
CA ALA A 13 -4.65 -2.11 -4.73
C ALA A 13 -4.32 -2.43 -3.27
N ASP A 14 -5.22 -3.11 -2.57
CA ASP A 14 -5.00 -3.51 -1.18
C ASP A 14 -3.80 -4.45 -1.06
N VAL A 15 -3.68 -5.43 -1.97
CA VAL A 15 -2.53 -6.34 -1.97
C VAL A 15 -1.24 -5.56 -2.20
N ALA A 16 -1.25 -4.62 -3.13
CA ALA A 16 -0.08 -3.80 -3.43
C ALA A 16 0.32 -2.95 -2.22
N VAL A 17 -0.65 -2.34 -1.54
CA VAL A 17 -0.38 -1.51 -0.37
C VAL A 17 0.11 -2.38 0.79
N HIS A 18 -0.44 -3.58 0.98
CA HIS A 18 0.05 -4.51 2.00
C HIS A 18 1.51 -4.92 1.73
N ALA A 19 1.85 -5.21 0.48
CA ALA A 19 3.23 -5.53 0.11
C ALA A 19 4.17 -4.36 0.40
N LEU A 20 3.72 -3.15 0.11
CA LEU A 20 4.49 -1.93 0.39
C LEU A 20 4.74 -1.78 1.89
N MET A 21 3.70 -1.95 2.70
CA MET A 21 3.83 -1.86 4.16
C MET A 21 4.81 -2.90 4.70
N ASP A 22 4.73 -4.13 4.24
CA ASP A 22 5.67 -5.17 4.66
C ASP A 22 7.09 -4.84 4.24
N ALA A 23 7.28 -4.27 3.04
CA ALA A 23 8.60 -3.85 2.58
C ALA A 23 9.16 -2.72 3.46
N MET A 24 8.30 -1.78 3.86
CA MET A 24 8.69 -0.67 4.73
C MET A 24 9.12 -1.17 6.11
N LEU A 25 8.31 -2.03 6.70
CA LEU A 25 8.60 -2.61 8.02
C LEU A 25 9.82 -3.51 7.95
N GLY A 26 9.96 -4.28 6.87
CA GLY A 26 11.11 -5.14 6.67
C GLY A 26 12.40 -4.34 6.54
N ALA A 27 12.38 -3.26 5.77
CA ALA A 27 13.55 -2.38 5.61
C ALA A 27 13.97 -1.75 6.94
N ALA A 28 13.01 -1.49 7.83
CA ALA A 28 13.24 -0.92 9.14
C ALA A 28 13.58 -1.99 10.19
N ALA A 29 13.59 -3.27 9.81
CA ALA A 29 13.79 -4.40 10.72
C ALA A 29 12.73 -4.47 11.83
N LEU A 30 11.50 -4.09 11.51
CA LEU A 30 10.38 -4.07 12.45
C LEU A 30 9.40 -5.22 12.27
N GLY A 31 9.72 -6.20 11.42
CA GLY A 31 8.87 -7.36 11.19
C GLY A 31 7.90 -7.15 10.03
N ASP A 32 6.62 -7.32 10.29
CA ASP A 32 5.58 -7.22 9.27
C ASP A 32 4.31 -6.59 9.85
N ILE A 33 3.31 -6.38 9.00
CA ILE A 33 2.05 -5.76 9.45
C ILE A 33 1.30 -6.64 10.44
N GLY A 34 1.36 -7.94 10.29
CA GLY A 34 0.66 -8.85 11.21
C GLY A 34 1.17 -8.75 12.64
N LYS A 35 2.44 -8.42 12.81
CA LYS A 35 3.04 -8.23 14.13
C LYS A 35 2.51 -6.98 14.83
N HIS A 36 2.39 -5.88 14.09
CA HIS A 36 2.04 -4.58 14.67
C HIS A 36 0.54 -4.30 14.63
N PHE A 37 -0.16 -4.82 13.62
CA PHE A 37 -1.55 -4.52 13.36
C PHE A 37 -2.32 -5.81 13.06
N PRO A 38 -2.39 -6.75 14.02
CA PRO A 38 -3.04 -8.04 13.77
C PRO A 38 -4.53 -7.87 13.54
N ASP A 39 -5.08 -8.62 12.58
CA ASP A 39 -6.50 -8.59 12.26
C ASP A 39 -7.36 -9.21 13.36
N THR A 40 -6.75 -9.92 14.29
CA THR A 40 -7.42 -10.40 15.51
C THR A 40 -7.77 -9.26 16.47
N ASP A 41 -7.11 -8.11 16.33
CA ASP A 41 -7.40 -6.92 17.13
C ASP A 41 -8.58 -6.18 16.48
N ALA A 42 -9.63 -5.94 17.26
CA ALA A 42 -10.84 -5.28 16.76
C ALA A 42 -10.57 -3.89 16.16
N ARG A 43 -9.51 -3.21 16.60
CA ARG A 43 -9.14 -1.89 16.08
C ARG A 43 -8.72 -1.96 14.61
N TYR A 44 -8.19 -3.11 14.16
CA TYR A 44 -7.63 -3.25 12.81
C TYR A 44 -8.45 -4.13 11.90
N ARG A 45 -9.45 -4.79 12.44
CA ARG A 45 -10.31 -5.66 11.65
C ARG A 45 -11.12 -4.83 10.66
N GLY A 46 -10.99 -5.14 9.38
CA GLY A 46 -11.71 -4.41 8.34
C GLY A 46 -11.21 -3.00 8.08
N ILE A 47 -10.07 -2.61 8.65
CA ILE A 47 -9.49 -1.29 8.43
C ILE A 47 -9.07 -1.13 6.96
N SER A 48 -9.26 0.06 6.42
CA SER A 48 -8.79 0.41 5.09
C SER A 48 -7.26 0.25 5.02
N SER A 49 -6.77 -0.31 3.90
CA SER A 49 -5.31 -0.46 3.70
C SER A 49 -4.61 0.90 3.70
N MET A 50 -5.26 1.95 3.20
CA MET A 50 -4.67 3.29 3.20
C MET A 50 -4.55 3.86 4.62
N LEU A 51 -5.53 3.62 5.48
CA LEU A 51 -5.42 4.01 6.88
C LEU A 51 -4.33 3.23 7.59
N LEU A 52 -4.20 1.95 7.27
CA LEU A 52 -3.15 1.13 7.83
C LEU A 52 -1.78 1.62 7.38
N LEU A 53 -1.64 2.02 6.12
CA LEU A 53 -0.40 2.59 5.61
C LEU A 53 -0.01 3.85 6.38
N GLU A 54 -0.98 4.71 6.69
CA GLU A 54 -0.72 5.90 7.50
C GLU A 54 -0.19 5.53 8.88
N LYS A 55 -0.71 4.44 9.47
CA LYS A 55 -0.22 3.96 10.77
C LYS A 55 1.19 3.41 10.68
N VAL A 56 1.53 2.73 9.60
CA VAL A 56 2.89 2.24 9.37
C VAL A 56 3.86 3.40 9.20
N VAL A 57 3.47 4.44 8.45
CA VAL A 57 4.29 5.65 8.30
C VAL A 57 4.54 6.29 9.66
N ALA A 58 3.50 6.40 10.49
CA ALA A 58 3.64 6.96 11.83
C ALA A 58 4.58 6.13 12.70
N LEU A 59 4.49 4.81 12.61
CA LEU A 59 5.38 3.90 13.34
C LEU A 59 6.83 4.10 12.93
N LEU A 60 7.10 4.22 11.62
CA LEU A 60 8.45 4.50 11.13
C LEU A 60 8.98 5.83 11.66
N ARG A 61 8.11 6.85 11.70
CA ARG A 61 8.49 8.16 12.22
C ARG A 61 8.86 8.11 13.69
N GLU A 62 8.17 7.29 14.47
CA GLU A 62 8.53 7.06 15.88
C GLU A 62 9.94 6.51 16.02
N HIS A 63 10.42 5.79 15.00
CA HIS A 63 11.77 5.24 14.98
C HIS A 63 12.77 6.16 14.25
N GLY A 64 12.37 7.38 13.94
CA GLY A 64 13.23 8.34 13.25
C GLY A 64 13.43 8.03 11.78
N LEU A 65 12.53 7.27 11.16
CA LEU A 65 12.64 6.81 9.79
C LEU A 65 11.55 7.41 8.91
N ARG A 66 11.85 7.54 7.62
CA ARG A 66 10.87 7.94 6.60
C ARG A 66 11.19 7.26 5.29
N VAL A 67 10.18 7.17 4.43
CA VAL A 67 10.36 6.65 3.07
C VAL A 67 10.90 7.78 2.20
N THR A 68 11.90 7.50 1.38
CA THR A 68 12.44 8.47 0.44
C THR A 68 11.91 8.27 -0.98
N ASN A 69 11.64 7.03 -1.34
CA ASN A 69 11.03 6.68 -2.63
C ASN A 69 10.45 5.28 -2.53
N ALA A 70 9.56 4.95 -3.44
CA ALA A 70 8.95 3.63 -3.50
C ALA A 70 8.71 3.21 -4.94
N ASP A 71 8.89 1.94 -5.22
CA ASP A 71 8.57 1.34 -6.52
C ASP A 71 7.72 0.11 -6.26
N VAL A 72 6.51 0.10 -6.79
CA VAL A 72 5.54 -0.97 -6.60
C VAL A 72 5.24 -1.60 -7.95
N THR A 73 5.43 -2.90 -8.05
CA THR A 73 5.07 -3.66 -9.24
C THR A 73 3.91 -4.58 -8.90
N ILE A 74 2.83 -4.45 -9.65
CA ILE A 74 1.65 -5.29 -9.50
C ILE A 74 1.65 -6.30 -10.62
N VAL A 75 1.76 -7.57 -10.27
CA VAL A 75 1.68 -8.68 -11.23
C VAL A 75 0.26 -9.19 -11.20
N ALA A 76 -0.49 -8.95 -12.25
CA ALA A 76 -1.90 -9.30 -12.32
C ALA A 76 -2.21 -9.92 -13.68
N GLN A 77 -3.18 -10.82 -13.70
CA GLN A 77 -3.60 -11.46 -14.94
C GLN A 77 -4.51 -10.58 -15.79
N ARG A 78 -5.03 -9.48 -15.22
CA ARG A 78 -6.00 -8.63 -15.89
C ARG A 78 -5.44 -7.24 -16.10
N PRO A 79 -5.51 -6.71 -17.34
CA PRO A 79 -4.96 -5.39 -17.64
C PRO A 79 -5.85 -4.23 -17.16
N LYS A 80 -6.93 -4.49 -16.44
CA LYS A 80 -7.91 -3.49 -16.03
C LYS A 80 -7.41 -2.55 -14.93
N LEU A 81 -6.22 -2.79 -14.43
CA LEU A 81 -5.65 -1.98 -13.36
C LEU A 81 -5.06 -0.67 -13.88
N LEU A 82 -4.67 -0.62 -15.16
CA LEU A 82 -3.97 0.54 -15.72
C LEU A 82 -4.68 1.88 -15.49
N PRO A 83 -6.02 1.99 -15.65
CA PRO A 83 -6.68 3.27 -15.43
C PRO A 83 -6.61 3.76 -13.99
N HIS A 84 -6.36 2.88 -13.03
CA HIS A 84 -6.33 3.20 -11.61
C HIS A 84 -4.94 3.54 -11.08
N ILE A 85 -3.90 3.26 -11.87
CA ILE A 85 -2.51 3.45 -11.45
C ILE A 85 -2.20 4.90 -11.09
N PRO A 86 -2.58 5.92 -11.88
CA PRO A 86 -2.27 7.29 -11.52
C PRO A 86 -2.87 7.71 -10.17
N GLN A 87 -4.10 7.29 -9.88
CA GLN A 87 -4.72 7.62 -8.60
C GLN A 87 -4.08 6.86 -7.45
N MET A 88 -3.77 5.59 -7.65
CA MET A 88 -3.07 4.78 -6.66
C MET A 88 -1.71 5.38 -6.32
N ARG A 89 -0.97 5.80 -7.33
CA ARG A 89 0.33 6.45 -7.14
C ARG A 89 0.20 7.71 -6.30
N ARG A 90 -0.79 8.55 -6.58
CA ARG A 90 -1.02 9.77 -5.80
C ARG A 90 -1.41 9.47 -4.37
N ASN A 91 -2.30 8.50 -4.18
CA ASN A 91 -2.74 8.12 -2.82
C ASN A 91 -1.58 7.61 -1.98
N VAL A 92 -0.73 6.77 -2.57
CA VAL A 92 0.45 6.24 -1.88
C VAL A 92 1.45 7.36 -1.57
N ALA A 93 1.73 8.21 -2.56
CA ALA A 93 2.65 9.33 -2.36
C ALA A 93 2.19 10.24 -1.23
N ASP A 94 0.90 10.57 -1.20
CA ASP A 94 0.34 11.41 -0.14
C ASP A 94 0.49 10.76 1.23
N ALA A 95 0.20 9.47 1.33
CA ALA A 95 0.33 8.74 2.59
C ALA A 95 1.77 8.66 3.07
N LEU A 96 2.73 8.60 2.15
CA LEU A 96 4.16 8.54 2.46
C LEU A 96 4.79 9.93 2.65
N PHE A 97 4.02 11.00 2.48
CA PHE A 97 4.51 12.39 2.51
C PHE A 97 5.59 12.63 1.45
N LEU A 98 5.37 12.08 0.23
CA LEU A 98 6.29 12.20 -0.88
C LEU A 98 5.61 12.89 -2.06
N PRO A 99 6.36 13.62 -2.90
CA PRO A 99 5.84 14.02 -4.20
C PRO A 99 5.64 12.78 -5.08
N ALA A 100 4.71 12.86 -6.02
CA ALA A 100 4.35 11.71 -6.85
C ALA A 100 5.53 11.19 -7.69
N ASP A 101 6.50 12.03 -8.01
CA ASP A 101 7.68 11.63 -8.80
C ASP A 101 8.66 10.75 -8.01
N ARG A 102 8.42 10.56 -6.71
CA ARG A 102 9.20 9.63 -5.89
C ARG A 102 8.49 8.30 -5.65
N VAL A 103 7.32 8.14 -6.22
CA VAL A 103 6.55 6.90 -6.12
C VAL A 103 6.27 6.41 -7.53
N ASN A 104 6.67 5.20 -7.81
CA ASN A 104 6.34 4.54 -9.07
C ASN A 104 5.41 3.37 -8.80
N VAL A 105 4.37 3.26 -9.60
CA VAL A 105 3.46 2.11 -9.56
C VAL A 105 3.32 1.62 -10.98
N LYS A 106 3.59 0.36 -11.19
CA LYS A 106 3.47 -0.25 -12.51
C LYS A 106 2.76 -1.59 -12.38
N ALA A 107 2.07 -1.97 -13.45
CA ALA A 107 1.39 -3.24 -13.53
C ALA A 107 1.94 -4.01 -14.72
N THR A 108 2.08 -5.31 -14.54
CA THR A 108 2.47 -6.23 -15.62
C THR A 108 1.57 -7.45 -15.58
N THR A 109 1.40 -8.08 -16.72
CA THR A 109 0.64 -9.34 -16.80
C THR A 109 1.59 -10.53 -16.73
N THR A 110 1.06 -11.62 -16.25
CA THR A 110 1.80 -12.89 -16.22
C THR A 110 1.76 -13.60 -17.57
#